data_a27617ac4c2c78d603a350d95c70dbc1
#
_entry.id   a27617ac4c2c78d603a350d95c70dbc1
#
_cell.length_a   1.000
_cell.length_b   1.000
_cell.length_c   1.000
_cell.angle_alpha   90.00
_cell.angle_beta   90.00
_cell.angle_gamma   90.00
#
_symmetry.space_group_name_H-M   'P 1'
#
loop_
_entity.id
_entity.type
_entity.pdbx_description
1 polymer ?
#
loop_
_entity_poly.entity_id
_entity_poly.type
_entity_poly.pdbx_seq_one_letter_code
_entity_poly.pdbx_strand_id
1 'polypeptide(L)'
;MKTKNAAASFASVAFLKIQDFARRSVPEQTRLRAQLEAVVAVTTAELPIANRIVLDAADGAAIVVLGDPGGVLRLAERALAATAAGLPLCVGINHGAVQMAGSRADDGMIGDGISVAASVAEFASPSRLFISRSFRDAMADVAPGLEAGLFPAGVFTDAGLRTHELFSPDRLAAARRRKRLSALAVAIVIGILAAGIAVRISAEGQRNLLDGVVLKFRQATAQGERYFGGLIETIPWQKRN
;
A
#
# COMPACT_ATOMS: atom_id res chain seq x y z
N MET A 1 12.33 46.04 -16.15
CA MET A 1 11.21 45.31 -15.57
C MET A 1 11.78 44.32 -14.56
N LYS A 2 11.62 44.56 -13.25
CA LYS A 2 12.01 43.56 -12.21
C LYS A 2 11.02 42.42 -12.27
N THR A 3 11.44 41.27 -12.77
CA THR A 3 10.71 40.02 -12.61
C THR A 3 10.58 39.78 -11.11
N LYS A 4 9.35 39.90 -10.60
CA LYS A 4 9.02 39.52 -9.23
C LYS A 4 9.17 38.00 -9.19
N ASN A 5 10.32 37.50 -8.72
CA ASN A 5 10.53 36.09 -8.49
C ASN A 5 9.40 35.64 -7.57
N ALA A 6 8.53 34.77 -8.06
CA ALA A 6 7.52 34.12 -7.23
C ALA A 6 8.30 33.39 -6.11
N ALA A 7 7.97 33.71 -4.87
CA ALA A 7 8.62 33.09 -3.72
C ALA A 7 8.33 31.58 -3.77
N ALA A 8 9.37 30.76 -3.60
CA ALA A 8 9.19 29.34 -3.45
C ALA A 8 8.36 29.07 -2.18
N SER A 9 7.37 28.24 -2.30
CA SER A 9 6.53 27.77 -1.18
C SER A 9 6.78 26.27 -0.96
N PHE A 10 6.65 25.82 0.27
CA PHE A 10 6.66 24.39 0.56
C PHE A 10 5.24 23.83 0.46
N ALA A 11 5.09 22.70 -0.21
CA ALA A 11 3.81 22.05 -0.42
C ALA A 11 3.96 20.52 -0.37
N SER A 12 2.88 19.86 -0.07
CA SER A 12 2.77 18.41 -0.19
C SER A 12 2.21 18.05 -1.56
N VAL A 13 2.86 17.13 -2.24
CA VAL A 13 2.53 16.74 -3.62
C VAL A 13 2.25 15.25 -3.67
N ALA A 14 1.07 14.88 -4.18
CA ALA A 14 0.77 13.51 -4.59
C ALA A 14 0.90 13.39 -6.10
N PHE A 15 1.76 12.51 -6.57
CA PHE A 15 1.88 12.16 -7.98
C PHE A 15 1.18 10.84 -8.25
N LEU A 16 0.18 10.89 -9.12
CA LEU A 16 -0.61 9.75 -9.57
C LEU A 16 -0.12 9.33 -10.94
N LYS A 17 0.60 8.21 -11.03
CA LYS A 17 1.21 7.72 -12.27
C LYS A 17 0.46 6.49 -12.77
N ILE A 18 0.11 6.47 -14.05
CA ILE A 18 -0.43 5.28 -14.72
C ILE A 18 0.76 4.41 -15.16
N GLN A 19 0.80 3.18 -14.67
CA GLN A 19 1.89 2.26 -15.01
C GLN A 19 1.89 1.90 -16.49
N ASP A 20 3.08 1.91 -17.10
CA ASP A 20 3.33 1.53 -18.51
C ASP A 20 2.46 2.28 -19.53
N PHE A 21 2.03 3.53 -19.19
CA PHE A 21 1.11 4.32 -20.01
C PHE A 21 1.57 4.44 -21.47
N ALA A 22 2.83 4.81 -21.69
CA ALA A 22 3.39 4.99 -23.03
C ALA A 22 3.45 3.71 -23.88
N ARG A 23 3.39 2.53 -23.25
CA ARG A 23 3.39 1.23 -23.92
C ARG A 23 2.00 0.75 -24.33
N ARG A 24 0.97 1.47 -23.91
CA ARG A 24 -0.43 1.13 -24.19
C ARG A 24 -0.87 1.59 -25.57
N SER A 25 -1.88 0.94 -26.13
CA SER A 25 -2.51 1.39 -27.37
C SER A 25 -3.22 2.74 -27.17
N VAL A 26 -3.35 3.54 -28.22
CA VAL A 26 -4.00 4.86 -28.14
C VAL A 26 -5.40 4.81 -27.54
N PRO A 27 -6.31 3.87 -27.92
CA PRO A 27 -7.63 3.77 -27.28
C PRO A 27 -7.55 3.46 -25.79
N GLU A 28 -6.57 2.64 -25.36
CA GLU A 28 -6.38 2.32 -23.97
C GLU A 28 -5.84 3.52 -23.19
N GLN A 29 -4.88 4.26 -23.76
CA GLN A 29 -4.38 5.51 -23.17
C GLN A 29 -5.51 6.51 -22.95
N THR A 30 -6.39 6.70 -23.94
CA THR A 30 -7.53 7.60 -23.83
C THR A 30 -8.48 7.17 -22.70
N ARG A 31 -8.78 5.87 -22.62
CA ARG A 31 -9.62 5.32 -21.54
C ARG A 31 -9.00 5.53 -20.17
N LEU A 32 -7.71 5.19 -20.01
CA LEU A 32 -7.01 5.32 -18.73
C LEU A 32 -6.88 6.78 -18.30
N ARG A 33 -6.69 7.70 -19.27
CA ARG A 33 -6.66 9.14 -18.98
C ARG A 33 -8.00 9.62 -18.44
N ALA A 34 -9.12 9.28 -19.10
CA ALA A 34 -10.43 9.63 -18.61
C ALA A 34 -10.74 9.05 -17.22
N GLN A 35 -10.27 7.82 -16.94
CA GLN A 35 -10.40 7.24 -15.62
C GLN A 35 -9.57 8.01 -14.57
N LEU A 36 -8.33 8.41 -14.91
CA LEU A 36 -7.49 9.21 -14.03
C LEU A 36 -8.13 10.56 -13.72
N GLU A 37 -8.65 11.26 -14.73
CA GLU A 37 -9.35 12.54 -14.56
C GLU A 37 -10.54 12.42 -13.60
N ALA A 38 -11.35 11.36 -13.75
CA ALA A 38 -12.43 11.07 -12.82
C ALA A 38 -11.95 10.82 -11.39
N VAL A 39 -10.85 10.06 -11.22
CA VAL A 39 -10.25 9.81 -9.92
C VAL A 39 -9.73 11.11 -9.29
N VAL A 40 -9.03 11.94 -10.05
CA VAL A 40 -8.54 13.24 -9.62
C VAL A 40 -9.69 14.13 -9.17
N ALA A 41 -10.75 14.23 -9.98
CA ALA A 41 -11.93 15.04 -9.66
C ALA A 41 -12.58 14.60 -8.33
N VAL A 42 -12.79 13.30 -8.14
CA VAL A 42 -13.41 12.76 -6.92
C VAL A 42 -12.53 12.92 -5.71
N THR A 43 -11.24 12.62 -5.83
CA THR A 43 -10.32 12.63 -4.68
C THR A 43 -9.96 14.03 -4.22
N THR A 44 -9.98 15.01 -5.14
CA THR A 44 -9.70 16.41 -4.81
C THR A 44 -10.94 17.19 -4.36
N ALA A 45 -12.15 16.64 -4.53
CA ALA A 45 -13.42 17.34 -4.21
C ALA A 45 -13.50 17.81 -2.74
N GLU A 46 -12.89 17.09 -1.82
CA GLU A 46 -12.90 17.43 -0.38
C GLU A 46 -11.83 18.45 0.00
N LEU A 47 -10.90 18.77 -0.90
CA LEU A 47 -9.88 19.78 -0.64
C LEU A 47 -10.39 21.17 -1.05
N PRO A 48 -10.17 22.21 -0.25
CA PRO A 48 -10.50 23.58 -0.63
C PRO A 48 -9.79 23.96 -1.94
N ILE A 49 -10.51 24.56 -2.88
CA ILE A 49 -9.98 24.95 -4.18
C ILE A 49 -8.76 25.88 -4.04
N ALA A 50 -8.77 26.77 -3.06
CA ALA A 50 -7.68 27.69 -2.81
C ALA A 50 -6.37 27.00 -2.37
N ASN A 51 -6.46 25.77 -1.86
CA ASN A 51 -5.32 25.04 -1.31
C ASN A 51 -4.82 23.91 -2.19
N ARG A 52 -5.39 23.75 -3.38
CA ARG A 52 -5.02 22.67 -4.30
C ARG A 52 -4.74 23.17 -5.71
N ILE A 53 -3.73 22.60 -6.33
CA ILE A 53 -3.42 22.81 -7.74
C ILE A 53 -3.24 21.42 -8.36
N VAL A 54 -3.90 21.19 -9.50
CA VAL A 54 -3.77 19.95 -10.26
C VAL A 54 -2.98 20.26 -11.52
N LEU A 55 -1.93 19.49 -11.75
CA LEU A 55 -1.04 19.62 -12.90
C LEU A 55 -1.08 18.33 -13.70
N ASP A 56 -1.32 18.45 -15.00
CA ASP A 56 -1.27 17.32 -15.90
C ASP A 56 0.16 16.91 -16.19
N ALA A 57 0.39 15.60 -16.24
CA ALA A 57 1.63 14.99 -16.69
C ALA A 57 1.36 14.00 -17.83
N ALA A 58 2.39 13.69 -18.63
CA ALA A 58 2.25 12.83 -19.80
C ALA A 58 1.62 11.46 -19.47
N ASP A 59 1.99 10.88 -18.32
CA ASP A 59 1.57 9.55 -17.86
C ASP A 59 0.84 9.58 -16.52
N GLY A 60 0.35 10.75 -16.08
CA GLY A 60 -0.26 10.89 -14.77
C GLY A 60 -0.79 12.29 -14.48
N ALA A 61 -0.86 12.61 -13.18
CA ALA A 61 -1.21 13.93 -12.68
C ALA A 61 -0.49 14.19 -11.35
N ALA A 62 -0.06 15.45 -11.13
CA ALA A 62 0.44 15.90 -9.84
C ALA A 62 -0.63 16.75 -9.14
N ILE A 63 -0.90 16.45 -7.89
CA ILE A 63 -1.81 17.21 -7.05
C ILE A 63 -0.99 17.88 -5.96
N VAL A 64 -0.83 19.19 -6.08
CA VAL A 64 -0.11 20.02 -5.13
C VAL A 64 -1.09 20.56 -4.11
N VAL A 65 -0.81 20.36 -2.83
CA VAL A 65 -1.67 20.81 -1.73
C VAL A 65 -0.86 21.67 -0.77
N LEU A 66 -1.39 22.86 -0.54
CA LEU A 66 -0.85 23.82 0.42
C LEU A 66 -1.51 23.56 1.80
N GLY A 67 -0.69 23.43 2.83
CA GLY A 67 -1.19 23.25 4.22
C GLY A 67 -1.13 21.80 4.71
N ASP A 68 -2.26 21.19 5.04
CA ASP A 68 -2.34 19.91 5.77
C ASP A 68 -1.77 18.70 4.97
N PRO A 69 -0.62 18.12 5.37
CA PRO A 69 -0.09 16.92 4.74
C PRO A 69 -1.02 15.70 4.90
N GLY A 70 -1.76 15.61 6.00
CA GLY A 70 -2.70 14.52 6.24
C GLY A 70 -3.80 14.46 5.18
N GLY A 71 -4.21 15.60 4.64
CA GLY A 71 -5.15 15.68 3.52
C GLY A 71 -4.62 15.00 2.26
N VAL A 72 -3.32 15.17 1.97
CA VAL A 72 -2.66 14.53 0.82
C VAL A 72 -2.59 13.02 0.98
N LEU A 73 -2.27 12.54 2.17
CA LEU A 73 -2.24 11.10 2.44
C LEU A 73 -3.62 10.45 2.21
N ARG A 74 -4.67 11.06 2.76
CA ARG A 74 -6.06 10.57 2.54
C ARG A 74 -6.46 10.59 1.07
N LEU A 75 -6.11 11.64 0.33
CA LEU A 75 -6.33 11.75 -1.11
C LEU A 75 -5.65 10.60 -1.86
N ALA A 76 -4.38 10.35 -1.58
CA ALA A 76 -3.60 9.30 -2.21
C ALA A 76 -4.16 7.89 -1.93
N GLU A 77 -4.56 7.62 -0.69
CA GLU A 77 -5.20 6.36 -0.31
C GLU A 77 -6.53 6.13 -1.05
N ARG A 78 -7.32 7.19 -1.24
CA ARG A 78 -8.56 7.11 -2.03
C ARG A 78 -8.29 6.90 -3.51
N ALA A 79 -7.29 7.61 -4.06
CA ALA A 79 -6.91 7.41 -5.45
C ALA A 79 -6.50 5.97 -5.72
N LEU A 80 -5.78 5.33 -4.79
CA LEU A 80 -5.43 3.92 -4.89
C LEU A 80 -6.64 2.98 -4.91
N ALA A 81 -7.76 3.35 -4.33
CA ALA A 81 -8.97 2.53 -4.40
C ALA A 81 -9.46 2.34 -5.86
N ALA A 82 -9.13 3.27 -6.76
CA ALA A 82 -9.46 3.17 -8.19
C ALA A 82 -8.72 2.02 -8.90
N THR A 83 -7.63 1.49 -8.34
CA THR A 83 -6.93 0.33 -8.91
C THR A 83 -7.82 -0.92 -8.92
N ALA A 84 -8.77 -1.02 -8.00
CA ALA A 84 -9.76 -2.09 -7.99
C ALA A 84 -10.72 -2.02 -9.21
N ALA A 85 -10.88 -0.83 -9.81
CA ALA A 85 -11.66 -0.61 -11.04
C ALA A 85 -10.83 -0.79 -12.32
N GLY A 86 -9.58 -1.28 -12.22
CA GLY A 86 -8.72 -1.58 -13.35
C GLY A 86 -7.84 -0.42 -13.83
N LEU A 87 -7.71 0.66 -13.07
CA LEU A 87 -6.72 1.72 -13.32
C LEU A 87 -5.39 1.34 -12.66
N PRO A 88 -4.31 1.02 -13.42
CA PRO A 88 -3.02 0.60 -12.86
C PRO A 88 -2.26 1.82 -12.31
N LEU A 89 -2.63 2.28 -11.12
CA LEU A 89 -2.15 3.51 -10.52
C LEU A 89 -1.02 3.23 -9.53
N CYS A 90 0.11 3.92 -9.73
CA CYS A 90 1.24 4.04 -8.81
C CYS A 90 1.19 5.42 -8.16
N VAL A 91 1.39 5.53 -6.88
CA VAL A 91 1.28 6.81 -6.17
C VAL A 91 2.54 7.11 -5.39
N GLY A 92 3.08 8.32 -5.60
CA GLY A 92 4.20 8.86 -4.86
C GLY A 92 3.82 10.15 -4.14
N ILE A 93 4.21 10.30 -2.89
CA ILE A 93 4.00 11.53 -2.12
C ILE A 93 5.35 12.11 -1.69
N ASN A 94 5.47 13.41 -1.85
CA ASN A 94 6.61 14.17 -1.36
C ASN A 94 6.17 15.51 -0.75
N HIS A 95 6.98 16.06 0.15
CA HIS A 95 6.86 17.43 0.63
C HIS A 95 8.13 18.19 0.23
N GLY A 96 7.98 19.32 -0.42
CA GLY A 96 9.14 20.07 -0.90
C GLY A 96 8.80 21.41 -1.53
N ALA A 97 9.84 22.11 -2.00
CA ALA A 97 9.71 23.42 -2.62
C ALA A 97 8.97 23.33 -3.95
N VAL A 98 8.02 24.23 -4.14
CA VAL A 98 7.27 24.46 -5.38
C VAL A 98 7.20 25.95 -5.66
N GLN A 99 7.17 26.33 -6.92
CA GLN A 99 6.99 27.71 -7.35
C GLN A 99 6.22 27.76 -8.66
N MET A 100 5.51 28.85 -8.91
CA MET A 100 4.90 29.10 -10.21
C MET A 100 5.98 29.20 -11.30
N ALA A 101 5.79 28.52 -12.42
CA ALA A 101 6.75 28.51 -13.53
C ALA A 101 6.87 29.88 -14.23
N GLY A 102 5.84 30.72 -14.08
CA GLY A 102 5.79 32.07 -14.68
C GLY A 102 4.90 33.01 -13.89
N SER A 103 4.49 34.08 -14.53
CA SER A 103 3.68 35.14 -13.92
C SER A 103 2.16 34.96 -14.09
N ARG A 104 1.74 34.01 -14.92
CA ARG A 104 0.33 33.71 -15.21
C ARG A 104 -0.11 32.45 -14.45
N ALA A 105 -1.38 32.38 -14.11
CA ALA A 105 -1.96 31.22 -13.44
C ALA A 105 -1.86 29.93 -14.29
N ASP A 106 -1.81 30.05 -15.62
CA ASP A 106 -1.71 28.93 -16.56
C ASP A 106 -0.27 28.44 -16.80
N ASP A 107 0.75 29.14 -16.27
CA ASP A 107 2.17 28.79 -16.51
C ASP A 107 2.61 27.52 -15.77
N GLY A 108 1.72 26.89 -14.97
CA GLY A 108 2.00 25.68 -14.22
C GLY A 108 2.90 25.91 -12.99
N MET A 109 3.29 24.82 -12.36
CA MET A 109 4.23 24.84 -11.23
C MET A 109 5.43 23.95 -11.50
N ILE A 110 6.57 24.33 -10.96
CA ILE A 110 7.82 23.57 -11.01
C ILE A 110 8.43 23.47 -9.60
N GLY A 111 9.34 22.56 -9.42
CA GLY A 111 10.13 22.44 -8.19
C GLY A 111 10.38 20.99 -7.76
N ASP A 112 11.31 20.85 -6.82
CA ASP A 112 11.68 19.54 -6.30
C ASP A 112 10.52 18.83 -5.59
N GLY A 113 9.55 19.58 -5.06
CA GLY A 113 8.33 19.02 -4.52
C GLY A 113 7.64 18.07 -5.51
N ILE A 114 7.54 18.51 -6.78
CA ILE A 114 6.85 17.76 -7.84
C ILE A 114 7.76 16.68 -8.43
N SER A 115 9.02 17.03 -8.78
CA SER A 115 9.93 16.08 -9.43
C SER A 115 10.26 14.88 -8.54
N VAL A 116 10.43 15.09 -7.24
CA VAL A 116 10.66 14.00 -6.28
C VAL A 116 9.39 13.15 -6.09
N ALA A 117 8.19 13.75 -6.02
CA ALA A 117 6.95 12.98 -5.96
C ALA A 117 6.78 12.08 -7.19
N ALA A 118 7.12 12.55 -8.38
CA ALA A 118 7.12 11.75 -9.61
C ALA A 118 8.12 10.59 -9.54
N SER A 119 9.38 10.85 -9.11
CA SER A 119 10.38 9.79 -8.90
C SER A 119 9.92 8.75 -7.87
N VAL A 120 9.30 9.18 -6.78
CA VAL A 120 8.74 8.28 -5.75
C VAL A 120 7.63 7.40 -6.34
N ALA A 121 6.77 7.96 -7.21
CA ALA A 121 5.73 7.19 -7.89
C ALA A 121 6.31 6.13 -8.85
N GLU A 122 7.49 6.37 -9.44
CA GLU A 122 8.17 5.40 -10.31
C GLU A 122 8.60 4.13 -9.59
N PHE A 123 8.96 4.24 -8.32
CA PHE A 123 9.32 3.07 -7.51
C PHE A 123 8.11 2.26 -7.03
N ALA A 124 6.91 2.84 -7.09
CA ALA A 124 5.69 2.16 -6.70
C ALA A 124 5.25 1.15 -7.76
N SER A 125 4.70 0.03 -7.34
CA SER A 125 3.91 -0.86 -8.19
C SER A 125 2.42 -0.49 -8.10
N PRO A 126 1.57 -0.91 -9.05
CA PRO A 126 0.14 -0.67 -8.96
C PRO A 126 -0.43 -1.07 -7.61
N SER A 127 -1.35 -0.26 -7.11
CA SER A 127 -1.95 -0.39 -5.78
C SER A 127 -0.99 -0.13 -4.61
N ARG A 128 0.20 0.42 -4.88
CA ARG A 128 1.13 0.83 -3.83
C ARG A 128 1.29 2.34 -3.78
N LEU A 129 1.43 2.81 -2.54
CA LEU A 129 1.73 4.20 -2.19
C LEU A 129 3.11 4.24 -1.55
N PHE A 130 3.99 5.05 -2.11
CA PHE A 130 5.26 5.38 -1.47
C PHE A 130 5.30 6.85 -1.06
N ILE A 131 6.00 7.11 0.02
CA ILE A 131 6.06 8.37 0.72
C ILE A 131 7.53 8.70 0.95
N SER A 132 7.95 9.91 0.61
CA SER A 132 9.30 10.39 0.88
C SER A 132 9.52 10.66 2.38
N ARG A 133 10.78 10.68 2.78
CA ARG A 133 11.18 11.06 4.14
C ARG A 133 10.72 12.49 4.47
N SER A 134 10.90 13.44 3.56
CA SER A 134 10.49 14.84 3.78
C SER A 134 8.99 15.00 4.02
N PHE A 135 8.16 14.19 3.37
CA PHE A 135 6.72 14.20 3.67
C PHE A 135 6.41 13.58 5.05
N ARG A 136 7.08 12.48 5.42
CA ARG A 136 6.92 11.87 6.73
C ARG A 136 7.31 12.85 7.84
N ASP A 137 8.42 13.57 7.66
CA ASP A 137 8.90 14.57 8.62
C ASP A 137 7.90 15.74 8.71
N ALA A 138 7.38 16.25 7.58
CA ALA A 138 6.35 17.29 7.56
C ALA A 138 5.04 16.84 8.24
N MET A 139 4.67 15.57 8.16
CA MET A 139 3.53 15.02 8.91
C MET A 139 3.79 15.03 10.41
N ALA A 140 4.99 14.65 10.84
CA ALA A 140 5.36 14.65 12.25
C ALA A 140 5.35 16.06 12.85
N ASP A 141 5.76 17.07 12.06
CA ASP A 141 5.75 18.48 12.48
C ASP A 141 4.33 19.03 12.69
N VAL A 142 3.38 18.65 11.82
CA VAL A 142 2.00 19.13 11.88
C VAL A 142 1.16 18.36 12.88
N ALA A 143 1.32 17.05 12.96
CA ALA A 143 0.54 16.18 13.81
C ALA A 143 1.40 15.02 14.34
N PRO A 144 2.14 15.24 15.44
CA PRO A 144 3.01 14.23 16.04
C PRO A 144 2.26 12.93 16.35
N GLY A 145 2.84 11.81 15.89
CA GLY A 145 2.28 10.47 16.07
C GLY A 145 1.58 9.91 14.83
N LEU A 146 1.15 10.74 13.86
CA LEU A 146 0.58 10.23 12.60
C LEU A 146 1.62 9.54 11.73
N GLU A 147 2.88 9.98 11.80
CA GLU A 147 4.02 9.37 11.11
C GLU A 147 4.31 7.94 11.58
N ALA A 148 3.85 7.54 12.76
CA ALA A 148 4.01 6.18 13.28
C ALA A 148 3.25 5.12 12.46
N GLY A 149 2.26 5.54 11.67
CA GLY A 149 1.56 4.70 10.70
C GLY A 149 2.34 4.45 9.40
N LEU A 150 3.48 5.11 9.20
CA LEU A 150 4.31 5.03 8.01
C LEU A 150 5.53 4.13 8.29
N PHE A 151 5.61 3.00 7.60
CA PHE A 151 6.66 1.99 7.79
C PHE A 151 7.74 2.12 6.71
N PRO A 152 9.03 1.94 7.06
CA PRO A 152 10.10 1.95 6.08
C PRO A 152 9.84 0.93 4.96
N ALA A 153 9.90 1.39 3.71
CA ALA A 153 9.75 0.57 2.52
C ALA A 153 11.09 0.21 1.88
N GLY A 154 12.12 1.02 2.11
CA GLY A 154 13.46 0.83 1.61
C GLY A 154 14.13 2.12 1.16
N VAL A 155 15.32 1.96 0.60
CA VAL A 155 16.10 3.06 0.00
C VAL A 155 16.20 2.80 -1.49
N PHE A 156 15.87 3.80 -2.30
CA PHE A 156 15.78 3.70 -3.75
C PHE A 156 16.59 4.82 -4.38
N THR A 157 17.20 4.57 -5.55
CA THR A 157 17.95 5.55 -6.29
C THR A 157 17.24 5.85 -7.61
N ASP A 158 16.96 7.12 -7.88
CA ASP A 158 16.32 7.55 -9.13
C ASP A 158 17.31 7.63 -10.30
N ALA A 159 16.80 7.88 -11.50
CA ALA A 159 17.61 8.02 -12.71
C ALA A 159 18.63 9.21 -12.63
N GLY A 160 18.37 10.18 -11.76
CA GLY A 160 19.29 11.28 -11.47
C GLY A 160 20.32 10.97 -10.39
N LEU A 161 20.45 9.68 -9.99
CA LEU A 161 21.34 9.20 -8.91
C LEU A 161 21.04 9.79 -7.53
N ARG A 162 19.84 10.33 -7.33
CA ARG A 162 19.39 10.78 -6.01
C ARG A 162 18.84 9.62 -5.22
N THR A 163 19.24 9.51 -3.98
CA THR A 163 18.79 8.43 -3.08
C THR A 163 17.60 8.89 -2.26
N HIS A 164 16.54 8.10 -2.27
CA HIS A 164 15.29 8.35 -1.56
C HIS A 164 15.03 7.27 -0.52
N GLU A 165 14.91 7.66 0.73
CA GLU A 165 14.36 6.80 1.78
C GLU A 165 12.85 6.88 1.72
N LEU A 166 12.20 5.74 1.45
CA LEU A 166 10.76 5.66 1.22
C LEU A 166 10.05 4.95 2.36
N PHE A 167 8.82 5.37 2.58
CA PHE A 167 7.88 4.82 3.55
C PHE A 167 6.58 4.42 2.84
N SER A 168 5.79 3.56 3.49
CA SER A 168 4.48 3.17 3.00
C SER A 168 3.51 2.99 4.15
N PRO A 169 2.25 3.44 4.05
CA PRO A 169 1.19 3.13 4.99
C PRO A 169 0.72 1.69 4.77
N ASP A 170 1.62 0.72 4.94
CA ASP A 170 1.34 -0.68 4.59
C ASP A 170 0.34 -1.32 5.55
N ARG A 171 -0.95 -1.13 5.27
CA ARG A 171 -2.04 -1.86 5.93
C ARG A 171 -1.90 -3.38 5.77
N LEU A 172 -1.27 -3.85 4.70
CA LEU A 172 -1.00 -5.26 4.47
C LEU A 172 0.17 -5.76 5.32
N ALA A 173 1.21 -4.95 5.55
CA ALA A 173 2.26 -5.29 6.50
C ALA A 173 1.73 -5.33 7.93
N ALA A 174 0.88 -4.39 8.33
CA ALA A 174 0.19 -4.43 9.61
C ALA A 174 -0.69 -5.69 9.75
N ALA A 175 -1.45 -6.05 8.71
CA ALA A 175 -2.25 -7.27 8.69
C ALA A 175 -1.39 -8.55 8.70
N ARG A 176 -0.26 -8.58 7.95
CA ARG A 176 0.70 -9.70 7.97
C ARG A 176 1.39 -9.80 9.32
N ARG A 177 1.77 -8.69 9.92
CA ARG A 177 2.37 -8.65 11.27
C ARG A 177 1.36 -9.15 12.31
N ARG A 178 0.10 -8.72 12.23
CA ARG A 178 -0.98 -9.21 13.10
C ARG A 178 -1.21 -10.72 12.94
N LYS A 179 -1.22 -11.23 11.69
CA LYS A 179 -1.30 -12.67 11.41
C LYS A 179 -0.09 -13.43 11.95
N ARG A 180 1.13 -12.90 11.82
CA ARG A 180 2.33 -13.53 12.38
C ARG A 180 2.31 -13.54 13.92
N LEU A 181 1.88 -12.45 14.54
CA LEU A 181 1.73 -12.36 16.00
C LEU A 181 0.64 -13.31 16.52
N SER A 182 -0.50 -13.42 15.83
CA SER A 182 -1.53 -14.37 16.21
C SER A 182 -1.10 -15.82 16.02
N ALA A 183 -0.36 -16.13 14.94
CA ALA A 183 0.21 -17.47 14.74
C ALA A 183 1.25 -17.81 15.82
N LEU A 184 2.09 -16.87 16.22
CA LEU A 184 3.02 -17.04 17.32
C LEU A 184 2.31 -17.26 18.66
N ALA A 185 1.27 -16.49 18.95
CA ALA A 185 0.47 -16.65 20.17
C ALA A 185 -0.19 -18.03 20.22
N VAL A 186 -0.75 -18.49 19.11
CA VAL A 186 -1.34 -19.84 19.00
C VAL A 186 -0.26 -20.92 19.21
N ALA A 187 0.92 -20.76 18.60
CA ALA A 187 2.03 -21.70 18.80
C ALA A 187 2.50 -21.77 20.26
N ILE A 188 2.55 -20.64 20.96
CA ILE A 188 2.88 -20.58 22.39
C ILE A 188 1.82 -21.31 23.22
N VAL A 189 0.54 -21.07 22.95
CA VAL A 189 -0.55 -21.76 23.67
C VAL A 189 -0.48 -23.28 23.47
N ILE A 190 -0.26 -23.72 22.24
CA ILE A 190 -0.09 -25.16 21.93
C ILE A 190 1.15 -25.71 22.66
N GLY A 191 2.25 -24.98 22.68
CA GLY A 191 3.47 -25.39 23.42
C GLY A 191 3.22 -25.53 24.93
N ILE A 192 2.50 -24.59 25.54
CA ILE A 192 2.16 -24.65 26.97
C ILE A 192 1.24 -25.85 27.26
N LEU A 193 0.24 -26.08 26.41
CA LEU A 193 -0.65 -27.24 26.55
C LEU A 193 0.10 -28.57 26.41
N ALA A 194 0.99 -28.67 25.42
CA ALA A 194 1.83 -29.86 25.22
C ALA A 194 2.77 -30.10 26.41
N ALA A 195 3.39 -29.05 26.93
CA ALA A 195 4.22 -29.13 28.13
C ALA A 195 3.41 -29.55 29.38
N GLY A 196 2.21 -29.00 29.55
CA GLY A 196 1.31 -29.38 30.64
C GLY A 196 0.90 -30.87 30.58
N ILE A 197 0.59 -31.36 29.37
CA ILE A 197 0.30 -32.78 29.15
C ILE A 197 1.53 -33.66 29.45
N ALA A 198 2.72 -33.25 28.98
CA ALA A 198 3.96 -34.00 29.25
C ALA A 198 4.28 -34.08 30.73
N VAL A 199 4.11 -32.99 31.48
CA VAL A 199 4.30 -32.97 32.95
C VAL A 199 3.29 -33.91 33.62
N ARG A 200 2.06 -33.91 33.20
CA ARG A 200 1.03 -34.77 33.79
C ARG A 200 1.28 -36.26 33.54
N ILE A 201 1.70 -36.61 32.30
CA ILE A 201 2.10 -37.99 31.97
C ILE A 201 3.30 -38.46 32.80
N SER A 202 4.29 -37.57 32.99
CA SER A 202 5.48 -37.87 33.80
C SER A 202 5.16 -38.01 35.29
N ALA A 203 4.20 -37.27 35.82
CA ALA A 203 3.80 -37.31 37.22
C ALA A 203 2.95 -38.56 37.56
N GLU A 204 2.14 -39.05 36.60
CA GLU A 204 1.26 -40.18 36.83
C GLU A 204 1.89 -41.56 36.56
N GLY A 205 3.15 -41.62 36.05
CA GLY A 205 3.93 -42.87 35.92
C GLY A 205 3.26 -43.99 35.14
N GLN A 206 2.24 -43.68 34.34
CA GLN A 206 1.41 -44.71 33.67
C GLN A 206 1.79 -44.86 32.18
N ARG A 207 2.48 -45.96 31.88
CA ARG A 207 2.74 -46.43 30.52
C ARG A 207 1.46 -46.71 29.69
N ASN A 208 0.30 -46.82 30.34
CA ASN A 208 -1.01 -47.22 29.68
C ASN A 208 -1.75 -46.07 29.00
N LEU A 209 -1.37 -44.78 29.23
CA LEU A 209 -2.07 -43.66 28.61
C LEU A 209 -1.62 -43.41 27.17
N LEU A 210 -0.37 -43.71 26.85
CA LEU A 210 0.14 -43.57 25.49
C LEU A 210 -0.54 -44.51 24.50
N ASP A 211 -0.81 -45.75 24.92
CA ASP A 211 -1.51 -46.73 24.08
C ASP A 211 -2.95 -46.30 23.79
N GLY A 212 -3.63 -45.69 24.76
CA GLY A 212 -5.00 -45.19 24.58
C GLY A 212 -5.10 -43.98 23.67
N VAL A 213 -4.13 -43.08 23.72
CA VAL A 213 -4.09 -41.89 22.83
C VAL A 213 -3.71 -42.29 21.41
N VAL A 214 -2.75 -43.18 21.23
CA VAL A 214 -2.36 -43.71 19.91
C VAL A 214 -3.50 -44.47 19.27
N LEU A 215 -4.25 -45.26 20.08
CA LEU A 215 -5.42 -46.01 19.57
C LEU A 215 -6.53 -45.05 19.12
N LYS A 216 -6.83 -43.99 19.89
CA LYS A 216 -7.83 -42.97 19.52
C LYS A 216 -7.41 -42.16 18.30
N PHE A 217 -6.15 -41.82 18.17
CA PHE A 217 -5.61 -41.13 16.96
C PHE A 217 -5.71 -42.03 15.72
N ARG A 218 -5.38 -43.33 15.83
CA ARG A 218 -5.55 -44.29 14.73
C ARG A 218 -7.02 -44.48 14.34
N GLN A 219 -7.93 -44.49 15.31
CA GLN A 219 -9.37 -44.59 15.04
C GLN A 219 -9.91 -43.32 14.36
N ALA A 220 -9.44 -42.13 14.78
CA ALA A 220 -9.82 -40.84 14.16
C ALA A 220 -9.30 -40.70 12.73
N THR A 221 -8.05 -41.10 12.44
CA THR A 221 -7.50 -41.10 11.07
C THR A 221 -8.19 -42.11 10.18
N ALA A 222 -8.48 -43.33 10.67
CA ALA A 222 -9.22 -44.33 9.91
C ALA A 222 -10.69 -43.93 9.65
N GLN A 223 -11.30 -43.16 10.54
CA GLN A 223 -12.63 -42.58 10.33
C GLN A 223 -12.59 -41.44 9.32
N GLY A 224 -11.52 -40.59 9.35
CA GLY A 224 -11.29 -39.54 8.37
C GLY A 224 -11.11 -40.08 6.95
N GLU A 225 -10.31 -41.14 6.78
CA GLU A 225 -10.11 -41.77 5.46
C GLU A 225 -11.41 -42.36 4.89
N ARG A 226 -12.31 -42.93 5.73
CA ARG A 226 -13.61 -43.39 5.26
C ARG A 226 -14.55 -42.28 4.83
N TYR A 227 -14.48 -41.10 5.50
CA TYR A 227 -15.25 -39.91 5.11
C TYR A 227 -14.76 -39.28 3.82
N PHE A 228 -13.47 -39.18 3.62
CA PHE A 228 -12.86 -38.63 2.39
C PHE A 228 -12.90 -39.60 1.22
N GLY A 229 -12.76 -40.90 1.46
CA GLY A 229 -12.88 -41.92 0.40
C GLY A 229 -14.26 -41.94 -0.23
N GLY A 230 -15.33 -41.79 0.57
CA GLY A 230 -16.71 -41.76 0.07
C GLY A 230 -17.07 -40.50 -0.72
N LEU A 231 -16.34 -39.40 -0.52
CA LEU A 231 -16.53 -38.13 -1.27
C LEU A 231 -15.91 -38.15 -2.65
N ILE A 232 -14.85 -38.92 -2.87
CA ILE A 232 -14.14 -39.02 -4.15
C ILE A 232 -14.87 -39.91 -5.15
N GLU A 233 -15.63 -40.93 -4.67
CA GLU A 233 -16.43 -41.82 -5.54
C GLU A 233 -17.73 -41.19 -6.09
N THR A 234 -18.15 -40.02 -5.57
CA THR A 234 -19.38 -39.35 -6.00
C THR A 234 -19.20 -38.27 -7.08
N ILE A 235 -18.02 -38.08 -7.65
CA ILE A 235 -17.82 -37.12 -8.73
C ILE A 235 -17.86 -37.84 -10.09
N PRO A 236 -18.94 -37.76 -10.86
CA PRO A 236 -19.01 -38.36 -12.19
C PRO A 236 -18.15 -37.56 -13.17
N TRP A 237 -17.06 -38.15 -13.65
CA TRP A 237 -16.26 -37.64 -14.76
C TRP A 237 -17.11 -37.70 -16.04
N GLN A 238 -17.70 -36.58 -16.41
CA GLN A 238 -18.31 -36.45 -17.74
C GLN A 238 -17.19 -36.38 -18.80
N LYS A 239 -16.99 -37.50 -19.49
CA LYS A 239 -16.22 -37.55 -20.75
C LYS A 239 -16.92 -36.64 -21.76
N ARG A 240 -16.29 -35.53 -22.17
CA ARG A 240 -16.62 -34.84 -23.42
C ARG A 240 -15.77 -35.47 -24.54
N ASN A 241 -16.47 -35.98 -25.50
CA ASN A 241 -15.95 -36.25 -26.86
C ASN A 241 -15.72 -34.93 -27.58
#